data_4d3e8682def03f12f7f99adac899e831
#
_entry.id   4d3e8682def03f12f7f99adac899e831
#
_cell.length_a   1.000
_cell.length_b   1.000
_cell.length_c   1.000
_cell.angle_alpha   90.00
_cell.angle_beta   90.00
_cell.angle_gamma   90.00
#
_symmetry.space_group_name_H-M   'P 1'
#
loop_
_entity.id
_entity.type
_entity.pdbx_description
1 polymer ?
#
loop_
_entity_poly.entity_id
_entity_poly.type
_entity_poly.pdbx_seq_one_letter_code
_entity_poly.pdbx_strand_id
1 'polypeptide(L)'
;MKIYFDLDDTLYRLYDPFYKAYQEVFLKEIDIYQLWKKSRIYNNEIYSQYLNKQITKDELAIYRLKKAFKDFNIDISNQQALKFQKVYEYQQAHISLSSIMKEVFTYLKEKKVTYGILTNGKEQAQISKIKSLFEIIDFPVIISDKVGYQKPQKEIFELIKDEETYYVGDGYEIDMIGASQAGIKTIWYNHQHLKKDVSFIDYVVYSDEELLNVIKKLNND
;
A
#
# COMPACT_ATOMS: atom_id res chain seq x y z
N MET A 1 -16.68 -7.53 16.49
CA MET A 1 -15.33 -7.25 15.93
C MET A 1 -15.45 -6.73 14.51
N LYS A 2 -14.70 -5.68 14.16
CA LYS A 2 -14.55 -5.16 12.79
C LYS A 2 -13.07 -5.05 12.47
N ILE A 3 -12.67 -5.32 11.23
CA ILE A 3 -11.27 -5.21 10.81
C ILE A 3 -11.19 -4.37 9.55
N TYR A 4 -10.44 -3.26 9.61
CA TYR A 4 -10.13 -2.46 8.43
C TYR A 4 -8.68 -2.62 8.04
N PHE A 5 -8.44 -2.65 6.74
CA PHE A 5 -7.11 -2.82 6.17
C PHE A 5 -6.69 -1.56 5.42
N ASP A 6 -5.43 -1.19 5.54
CA ASP A 6 -4.79 -0.39 4.51
C ASP A 6 -4.69 -1.21 3.20
N LEU A 7 -4.43 -0.55 2.09
CA LEU A 7 -4.36 -1.16 0.77
C LEU A 7 -2.92 -1.37 0.31
N ASP A 8 -2.20 -0.26 0.17
CA ASP A 8 -0.87 -0.24 -0.47
C ASP A 8 0.21 -0.76 0.50
N ASP A 9 0.99 -1.74 0.09
CA ASP A 9 2.03 -2.44 0.86
C ASP A 9 1.49 -3.28 2.04
N THR A 10 0.16 -3.32 2.23
CA THR A 10 -0.54 -4.16 3.20
C THR A 10 -1.21 -5.34 2.52
N LEU A 11 -2.14 -5.13 1.57
CA LEU A 11 -2.83 -6.20 0.86
C LEU A 11 -2.03 -6.78 -0.32
N TYR A 12 -1.13 -6.00 -0.87
CA TYR A 12 -0.19 -6.40 -1.92
C TYR A 12 1.10 -5.60 -1.78
N ARG A 13 2.20 -6.08 -2.31
CA ARG A 13 3.49 -5.39 -2.25
C ARG A 13 3.60 -4.34 -3.35
N LEU A 14 3.86 -3.08 -2.98
CA LEU A 14 4.11 -1.98 -3.93
C LEU A 14 5.35 -2.22 -4.80
N TYR A 15 6.29 -3.00 -4.29
CA TYR A 15 7.52 -3.37 -5.00
C TYR A 15 7.25 -4.32 -6.18
N ASP A 16 6.30 -5.25 -6.05
CA ASP A 16 6.09 -6.31 -7.04
C ASP A 16 5.76 -5.80 -8.45
N PRO A 17 4.85 -4.84 -8.65
CA PRO A 17 4.62 -4.26 -9.97
C PRO A 17 5.86 -3.60 -10.56
N PHE A 18 6.68 -2.94 -9.72
CA PHE A 18 7.92 -2.31 -10.16
C PHE A 18 8.96 -3.37 -10.58
N TYR A 19 9.12 -4.41 -9.79
CA TYR A 19 10.02 -5.52 -10.09
C TYR A 19 9.64 -6.21 -11.41
N LYS A 20 8.36 -6.55 -11.60
CA LYS A 20 7.86 -7.14 -12.86
C LYS A 20 8.09 -6.24 -14.06
N ALA A 21 7.81 -4.94 -13.91
CA ALA A 21 8.07 -3.97 -14.98
C ALA A 21 9.57 -3.85 -15.29
N TYR A 22 10.43 -3.92 -14.27
CA TYR A 22 11.87 -3.90 -14.46
C TYR A 22 12.34 -5.12 -15.28
N GLN A 23 11.89 -6.31 -14.91
CA GLN A 23 12.24 -7.56 -15.60
C GLN A 23 11.81 -7.55 -17.08
N GLU A 24 10.72 -6.88 -17.41
CA GLU A 24 10.21 -6.81 -18.79
C GLU A 24 10.97 -5.77 -19.65
N VAL A 25 11.43 -4.68 -19.05
CA VAL A 25 11.98 -3.53 -19.81
C VAL A 25 13.50 -3.48 -19.77
N PHE A 26 14.12 -3.89 -18.67
CA PHE A 26 15.55 -3.78 -18.44
C PHE A 26 16.17 -5.15 -18.17
N LEU A 27 17.32 -5.41 -18.81
CA LEU A 27 18.10 -6.64 -18.63
C LEU A 27 19.42 -6.38 -17.90
N LYS A 28 19.45 -5.39 -17.01
CA LYS A 28 20.67 -4.98 -16.29
C LYS A 28 20.69 -5.59 -14.89
N GLU A 29 21.85 -6.08 -14.47
CA GLU A 29 22.04 -6.55 -13.11
C GLU A 29 22.29 -5.36 -12.17
N ILE A 30 21.29 -5.03 -11.36
CA ILE A 30 21.38 -4.02 -10.31
C ILE A 30 20.51 -4.45 -9.12
N ASP A 31 20.70 -3.83 -7.99
CA ASP A 31 19.78 -3.96 -6.86
C ASP A 31 18.45 -3.24 -7.19
N ILE A 32 17.47 -4.02 -7.69
CA ILE A 32 16.17 -3.49 -8.14
C ILE A 32 15.38 -2.90 -6.96
N TYR A 33 15.55 -3.44 -5.74
CA TYR A 33 14.88 -2.93 -4.56
C TYR A 33 15.39 -1.53 -4.18
N GLN A 34 16.71 -1.31 -4.24
CA GLN A 34 17.28 0.01 -4.03
C GLN A 34 16.89 0.98 -5.16
N LEU A 35 16.85 0.53 -6.42
CA LEU A 35 16.37 1.33 -7.53
C LEU A 35 14.91 1.79 -7.29
N TRP A 36 14.05 0.89 -6.84
CA TRP A 36 12.67 1.20 -6.49
C TRP A 36 12.59 2.25 -5.38
N LYS A 37 13.34 2.06 -4.27
CA LYS A 37 13.41 3.06 -3.19
C LYS A 37 13.84 4.43 -3.68
N LYS A 38 14.91 4.48 -4.48
CA LYS A 38 15.40 5.72 -5.08
C LYS A 38 14.36 6.37 -5.99
N SER A 39 13.69 5.59 -6.82
CA SER A 39 12.64 6.12 -7.70
C SER A 39 11.48 6.74 -6.92
N ARG A 40 11.14 6.21 -5.72
CA ARG A 40 10.12 6.79 -4.83
C ARG A 40 10.59 8.09 -4.19
N ILE A 41 11.85 8.17 -3.74
CA ILE A 41 12.43 9.40 -3.21
C ILE A 41 12.35 10.51 -4.28
N TYR A 42 12.81 10.23 -5.50
CA TYR A 42 12.79 11.20 -6.60
C TYR A 42 11.38 11.53 -7.10
N ASN A 43 10.44 10.59 -6.99
CA ASN A 43 9.03 10.90 -7.22
C ASN A 43 8.54 11.99 -6.24
N ASN A 44 8.84 11.83 -4.95
CA ASN A 44 8.37 12.74 -3.91
C ASN A 44 8.99 14.14 -4.01
N GLU A 45 10.22 14.26 -4.54
CA GLU A 45 10.90 15.55 -4.75
C GLU A 45 10.11 16.53 -5.62
N ILE A 46 9.43 16.03 -6.66
CA ILE A 46 8.72 16.89 -7.62
C ILE A 46 7.22 16.58 -7.73
N TYR A 47 6.69 15.70 -6.84
CA TYR A 47 5.29 15.30 -6.89
C TYR A 47 4.32 16.48 -6.71
N SER A 48 4.69 17.48 -5.89
CA SER A 48 3.93 18.71 -5.74
C SER A 48 3.80 19.50 -7.04
N GLN A 49 4.84 19.52 -7.88
CA GLN A 49 4.80 20.18 -9.20
C GLN A 49 3.81 19.46 -10.14
N TYR A 50 3.76 18.12 -10.08
CA TYR A 50 2.76 17.34 -10.80
C TYR A 50 1.33 17.65 -10.33
N LEU A 51 1.10 17.68 -9.01
CA LEU A 51 -0.21 18.02 -8.44
C LEU A 51 -0.67 19.44 -8.85
N ASN A 52 0.26 20.39 -8.92
CA ASN A 52 0.03 21.77 -9.36
C ASN A 52 -0.01 21.91 -10.88
N LYS A 53 0.02 20.80 -11.65
CA LYS A 53 0.02 20.78 -13.12
C LYS A 53 1.18 21.56 -13.79
N GLN A 54 2.28 21.75 -13.05
CA GLN A 54 3.50 22.39 -13.57
C GLN A 54 4.32 21.43 -14.45
N ILE A 55 4.17 20.13 -14.21
CA ILE A 55 4.75 19.06 -15.02
C ILE A 55 3.70 18.01 -15.35
N THR A 56 3.90 17.31 -16.45
CA THR A 56 3.08 16.18 -16.87
C THR A 56 3.43 14.90 -16.10
N LYS A 57 2.55 13.90 -16.20
CA LYS A 57 2.80 12.54 -15.66
C LYS A 57 4.05 11.90 -16.32
N ASP A 58 4.24 12.12 -17.59
CA ASP A 58 5.40 11.61 -18.35
C ASP A 58 6.70 12.25 -17.88
N GLU A 59 6.73 13.55 -17.68
CA GLU A 59 7.89 14.26 -17.12
C GLU A 59 8.24 13.79 -15.71
N LEU A 60 7.25 13.58 -14.83
CA LEU A 60 7.46 12.99 -13.53
C LEU A 60 8.08 11.58 -13.61
N ALA A 61 7.57 10.74 -14.51
CA ALA A 61 8.08 9.39 -14.71
C ALA A 61 9.52 9.38 -15.24
N ILE A 62 9.82 10.22 -16.23
CA ILE A 62 11.16 10.38 -16.79
C ILE A 62 12.14 10.85 -15.72
N TYR A 63 11.78 11.90 -14.97
CA TYR A 63 12.63 12.47 -13.93
C TYR A 63 13.01 11.43 -12.88
N ARG A 64 12.01 10.80 -12.24
CA ARG A 64 12.25 9.87 -11.13
C ARG A 64 13.08 8.65 -11.54
N LEU A 65 12.81 8.11 -12.74
CA LEU A 65 13.53 6.92 -13.21
C LEU A 65 14.95 7.26 -13.65
N LYS A 66 15.15 8.31 -14.45
CA LYS A 66 16.50 8.70 -14.87
C LYS A 66 17.39 9.05 -13.69
N LYS A 67 16.89 9.78 -12.69
CA LYS A 67 17.63 10.07 -11.46
C LYS A 67 17.98 8.79 -10.69
N ALA A 68 17.00 7.90 -10.50
CA ALA A 68 17.22 6.65 -9.80
C ALA A 68 18.29 5.78 -10.49
N PHE A 69 18.25 5.65 -11.81
CA PHE A 69 19.26 4.91 -12.57
C PHE A 69 20.63 5.57 -12.53
N LYS A 70 20.68 6.91 -12.48
CA LYS A 70 21.94 7.65 -12.39
C LYS A 70 22.71 7.33 -11.10
N ASP A 71 22.03 7.06 -9.99
CA ASP A 71 22.65 6.62 -8.75
C ASP A 71 23.38 5.28 -8.88
N PHE A 72 23.07 4.50 -9.91
CA PHE A 72 23.76 3.25 -10.27
C PHE A 72 24.74 3.42 -11.42
N ASN A 73 25.09 4.67 -11.78
CA ASN A 73 25.93 5.01 -12.92
C ASN A 73 25.39 4.49 -14.29
N ILE A 74 24.06 4.41 -14.41
CA ILE A 74 23.37 3.95 -15.61
C ILE A 74 22.56 5.10 -16.19
N ASP A 75 22.80 5.39 -17.47
CA ASP A 75 21.96 6.28 -18.23
C ASP A 75 20.88 5.51 -18.98
N ILE A 76 19.64 5.99 -18.88
CA ILE A 76 18.50 5.50 -19.65
C ILE A 76 17.91 6.64 -20.49
N SER A 77 17.38 6.30 -21.67
CA SER A 77 16.69 7.26 -22.52
C SER A 77 15.30 7.61 -21.96
N ASN A 78 14.75 8.75 -22.39
CA ASN A 78 13.37 9.12 -22.08
C ASN A 78 12.38 8.04 -22.58
N GLN A 79 12.65 7.46 -23.76
CA GLN A 79 11.83 6.39 -24.32
C GLN A 79 11.82 5.13 -23.44
N GLN A 80 12.97 4.74 -22.88
CA GLN A 80 13.05 3.62 -21.93
C GLN A 80 12.28 3.92 -20.64
N ALA A 81 12.40 5.14 -20.11
CA ALA A 81 11.66 5.55 -18.91
C ALA A 81 10.13 5.50 -19.13
N LEU A 82 9.66 6.00 -20.29
CA LEU A 82 8.24 5.97 -20.65
C LEU A 82 7.73 4.54 -20.92
N LYS A 83 8.55 3.70 -21.57
CA LYS A 83 8.21 2.29 -21.76
C LYS A 83 8.03 1.60 -20.40
N PHE A 84 9.00 1.80 -19.49
CA PHE A 84 8.90 1.27 -18.14
C PHE A 84 7.64 1.77 -17.42
N GLN A 85 7.34 3.07 -17.51
CA GLN A 85 6.15 3.64 -16.86
C GLN A 85 4.86 2.96 -17.34
N LYS A 86 4.71 2.73 -18.65
CA LYS A 86 3.54 2.04 -19.22
C LYS A 86 3.41 0.61 -18.70
N VAL A 87 4.52 -0.13 -18.67
CA VAL A 87 4.53 -1.51 -18.15
C VAL A 87 4.23 -1.52 -16.64
N TYR A 88 4.82 -0.59 -15.90
CA TYR A 88 4.58 -0.46 -14.46
C TYR A 88 3.10 -0.17 -14.16
N GLU A 89 2.46 0.72 -14.89
CA GLU A 89 1.02 1.00 -14.76
C GLU A 89 0.17 -0.23 -15.11
N TYR A 90 0.55 -0.96 -16.16
CA TYR A 90 -0.10 -2.22 -16.50
C TYR A 90 0.01 -3.23 -15.34
N GLN A 91 1.21 -3.41 -14.78
CA GLN A 91 1.41 -4.32 -13.65
C GLN A 91 0.65 -3.86 -12.38
N GLN A 92 0.55 -2.55 -12.14
CA GLN A 92 -0.26 -2.00 -11.05
C GLN A 92 -1.77 -2.25 -11.22
N ALA A 93 -2.25 -2.29 -12.46
CA ALA A 93 -3.64 -2.64 -12.78
C ALA A 93 -3.92 -4.14 -12.72
N HIS A 94 -2.88 -5.00 -12.56
CA HIS A 94 -2.99 -6.47 -12.51
C HIS A 94 -2.36 -7.04 -11.24
N ILE A 95 -2.50 -6.32 -10.13
CA ILE A 95 -2.10 -6.82 -8.81
C ILE A 95 -3.07 -7.91 -8.34
N SER A 96 -2.61 -8.76 -7.43
CA SER A 96 -3.43 -9.82 -6.84
C SER A 96 -3.08 -10.02 -5.37
N LEU A 97 -4.05 -10.49 -4.59
CA LEU A 97 -3.81 -10.97 -3.24
C LEU A 97 -2.92 -12.23 -3.28
N SER A 98 -2.07 -12.41 -2.28
CA SER A 98 -1.39 -13.68 -2.05
C SER A 98 -2.41 -14.80 -1.76
N SER A 99 -2.00 -16.06 -1.84
CA SER A 99 -2.86 -17.21 -1.49
C SER A 99 -3.35 -17.12 -0.03
N ILE A 100 -2.46 -16.75 0.88
CA ILE A 100 -2.78 -16.61 2.32
C ILE A 100 -3.67 -15.39 2.57
N MET A 101 -3.42 -14.26 1.90
CA MET A 101 -4.30 -13.09 2.04
C MET A 101 -5.71 -13.38 1.50
N LYS A 102 -5.85 -14.21 0.44
CA LYS A 102 -7.15 -14.72 0.00
C LYS A 102 -7.81 -15.59 1.08
N GLU A 103 -7.04 -16.43 1.78
CA GLU A 103 -7.53 -17.22 2.92
C GLU A 103 -8.02 -16.30 4.06
N VAL A 104 -7.30 -15.22 4.37
CA VAL A 104 -7.74 -14.21 5.35
C VAL A 104 -9.15 -13.70 5.02
N PHE A 105 -9.38 -13.24 3.79
CA PHE A 105 -10.70 -12.71 3.40
C PHE A 105 -11.78 -13.79 3.33
N THR A 106 -11.44 -15.00 2.91
CA THR A 106 -12.35 -16.16 2.94
C THR A 106 -12.78 -16.46 4.38
N TYR A 107 -11.82 -16.54 5.30
CA TYR A 107 -12.10 -16.75 6.72
C TYR A 107 -13.00 -15.65 7.31
N LEU A 108 -12.69 -14.37 7.07
CA LEU A 108 -13.50 -13.25 7.56
C LEU A 108 -14.95 -13.35 7.07
N LYS A 109 -15.14 -13.73 5.80
CA LYS A 109 -16.46 -13.90 5.18
C LYS A 109 -17.23 -15.08 5.78
N GLU A 110 -16.60 -16.24 5.92
CA GLU A 110 -17.19 -17.45 6.52
C GLU A 110 -17.60 -17.22 7.99
N LYS A 111 -16.77 -16.53 8.75
CA LYS A 111 -17.04 -16.20 10.17
C LYS A 111 -17.94 -14.97 10.35
N LYS A 112 -18.40 -14.36 9.24
CA LYS A 112 -19.23 -13.13 9.26
C LYS A 112 -18.61 -11.97 10.04
N VAL A 113 -17.30 -11.89 10.04
CA VAL A 113 -16.55 -10.74 10.58
C VAL A 113 -16.68 -9.57 9.62
N THR A 114 -17.11 -8.43 10.11
CA THR A 114 -17.16 -7.20 9.30
C THR A 114 -15.75 -6.75 8.97
N TYR A 115 -15.46 -6.48 7.70
CA TYR A 115 -14.19 -5.93 7.26
C TYR A 115 -14.37 -4.84 6.22
N GLY A 116 -13.33 -4.03 6.01
CA GLY A 116 -13.33 -2.96 5.03
C GLY A 116 -11.92 -2.48 4.68
N ILE A 117 -11.83 -1.52 3.79
CA ILE A 117 -10.58 -0.87 3.39
C ILE A 117 -10.63 0.61 3.75
N LEU A 118 -9.54 1.11 4.35
CA LEU A 118 -9.32 2.53 4.60
C LEU A 118 -7.94 2.90 4.08
N THR A 119 -7.88 3.73 3.03
CA THR A 119 -6.64 3.99 2.30
C THR A 119 -6.47 5.46 1.92
N ASN A 120 -5.22 5.92 1.90
CA ASN A 120 -4.86 7.23 1.35
C ASN A 120 -4.69 7.13 -0.17
N GLY A 121 -5.08 8.18 -0.90
CA GLY A 121 -4.80 8.32 -2.33
C GLY A 121 -5.99 8.84 -3.13
N LYS A 122 -5.80 8.95 -4.44
CA LYS A 122 -6.84 9.38 -5.38
C LYS A 122 -7.89 8.29 -5.57
N GLU A 123 -9.19 8.66 -5.50
CA GLU A 123 -10.31 7.73 -5.56
C GLU A 123 -10.20 6.78 -6.76
N GLN A 124 -10.01 7.32 -7.95
CA GLN A 124 -9.94 6.51 -9.18
C GLN A 124 -8.80 5.47 -9.14
N ALA A 125 -7.63 5.85 -8.60
CA ALA A 125 -6.48 4.94 -8.52
C ALA A 125 -6.72 3.83 -7.50
N GLN A 126 -7.24 4.16 -6.31
CA GLN A 126 -7.48 3.17 -5.26
C GLN A 126 -8.62 2.21 -5.64
N ILE A 127 -9.71 2.71 -6.23
CA ILE A 127 -10.80 1.86 -6.73
C ILE A 127 -10.30 0.90 -7.82
N SER A 128 -9.43 1.35 -8.73
CA SER A 128 -8.85 0.46 -9.76
C SER A 128 -8.06 -0.68 -9.13
N LYS A 129 -7.24 -0.41 -8.12
CA LYS A 129 -6.47 -1.42 -7.38
C LYS A 129 -7.39 -2.40 -6.64
N ILE A 130 -8.40 -1.89 -5.93
CA ILE A 130 -9.35 -2.73 -5.19
C ILE A 130 -10.09 -3.67 -6.14
N LYS A 131 -10.52 -3.17 -7.31
CA LYS A 131 -11.14 -4.00 -8.36
C LYS A 131 -10.20 -5.08 -8.92
N SER A 132 -8.88 -4.84 -8.91
CA SER A 132 -7.91 -5.86 -9.31
C SER A 132 -7.72 -6.95 -8.24
N LEU A 133 -7.90 -6.59 -6.96
CA LEU A 133 -7.72 -7.51 -5.84
C LEU A 133 -8.98 -8.33 -5.52
N PHE A 134 -10.17 -7.77 -5.77
CA PHE A 134 -11.46 -8.34 -5.39
C PHE A 134 -12.42 -8.36 -6.57
N GLU A 135 -12.97 -9.52 -6.87
CA GLU A 135 -14.00 -9.69 -7.91
C GLU A 135 -15.31 -8.98 -7.54
N ILE A 136 -15.66 -9.02 -6.25
CA ILE A 136 -16.86 -8.40 -5.69
C ILE A 136 -16.43 -7.51 -4.53
N ILE A 137 -16.88 -6.26 -4.52
CA ILE A 137 -16.64 -5.31 -3.44
C ILE A 137 -17.97 -5.16 -2.69
N ASP A 138 -18.19 -6.04 -1.71
CA ASP A 138 -19.37 -6.08 -0.84
C ASP A 138 -19.08 -5.59 0.59
N PHE A 139 -18.03 -4.78 0.75
CA PHE A 139 -17.54 -4.24 2.01
C PHE A 139 -17.28 -2.72 1.91
N PRO A 140 -17.24 -2.00 3.05
CA PRO A 140 -16.95 -0.57 3.08
C PRO A 140 -15.54 -0.24 2.53
N VAL A 141 -15.47 0.81 1.71
CA VAL A 141 -14.22 1.36 1.19
C VAL A 141 -14.17 2.86 1.50
N ILE A 142 -13.18 3.27 2.29
CA ILE A 142 -12.94 4.65 2.68
C ILE A 142 -11.64 5.11 2.02
N ILE A 143 -11.72 6.15 1.22
CA ILE A 143 -10.59 6.71 0.48
C ILE A 143 -10.43 8.18 0.85
N SER A 144 -9.22 8.59 1.24
CA SER A 144 -8.93 9.95 1.72
C SER A 144 -9.39 11.05 0.76
N ASP A 145 -9.19 10.88 -0.53
CA ASP A 145 -9.60 11.85 -1.57
C ASP A 145 -11.13 12.10 -1.58
N LYS A 146 -11.91 11.06 -1.24
CA LYS A 146 -13.38 11.13 -1.22
C LYS A 146 -13.93 11.74 0.06
N VAL A 147 -13.31 11.46 1.20
CA VAL A 147 -13.81 11.88 2.52
C VAL A 147 -13.21 13.20 3.00
N GLY A 148 -12.15 13.70 2.35
CA GLY A 148 -11.50 14.98 2.67
C GLY A 148 -10.53 14.92 3.85
N TYR A 149 -10.34 13.76 4.48
CA TYR A 149 -9.36 13.50 5.53
C TYR A 149 -8.38 12.43 5.09
N GLN A 150 -7.14 12.48 5.57
CA GLN A 150 -6.13 11.48 5.24
C GLN A 150 -5.42 10.96 6.49
N LYS A 151 -4.97 9.71 6.46
CA LYS A 151 -4.11 9.15 7.50
C LYS A 151 -2.79 9.96 7.57
N PRO A 152 -2.27 10.33 8.75
CA PRO A 152 -2.66 9.87 10.09
C PRO A 152 -3.71 10.76 10.81
N GLN A 153 -4.43 11.64 10.12
CA GLN A 153 -5.45 12.47 10.73
C GLN A 153 -6.50 11.61 11.47
N LYS A 154 -6.82 11.98 12.70
CA LYS A 154 -7.76 11.25 13.55
C LYS A 154 -9.14 11.09 12.91
N GLU A 155 -9.59 12.11 12.19
CA GLU A 155 -10.91 12.21 11.58
C GLU A 155 -11.20 11.07 10.60
N ILE A 156 -10.18 10.59 9.85
CA ILE A 156 -10.41 9.47 8.93
C ILE A 156 -10.60 8.14 9.67
N PHE A 157 -9.93 7.96 10.81
CA PHE A 157 -10.09 6.76 11.64
C PHE A 157 -11.41 6.78 12.43
N GLU A 158 -11.92 7.95 12.78
CA GLU A 158 -13.22 8.09 13.42
C GLU A 158 -14.38 7.56 12.55
N LEU A 159 -14.21 7.58 11.20
CA LEU A 159 -15.20 7.03 10.27
C LEU A 159 -15.37 5.51 10.38
N ILE A 160 -14.39 4.81 10.94
CA ILE A 160 -14.41 3.34 11.09
C ILE A 160 -14.53 2.90 12.55
N LYS A 161 -14.42 3.84 13.49
CA LYS A 161 -14.34 3.55 14.92
C LYS A 161 -15.61 2.92 15.44
N ASP A 162 -15.45 1.83 16.19
CA ASP A 162 -16.48 1.15 16.98
C ASP A 162 -15.80 0.52 18.21
N GLU A 163 -16.56 -0.04 19.14
CA GLU A 163 -16.05 -0.63 20.38
C GLU A 163 -14.95 -1.68 20.16
N GLU A 164 -15.05 -2.46 19.07
CA GLU A 164 -14.10 -3.52 18.77
C GLU A 164 -13.63 -3.45 17.31
N THR A 165 -12.98 -2.34 16.96
CA THR A 165 -12.39 -2.15 15.65
C THR A 165 -10.87 -2.36 15.72
N TYR A 166 -10.35 -3.15 14.76
CA TYR A 166 -8.94 -3.33 14.50
C TYR A 166 -8.56 -2.69 13.17
N TYR A 167 -7.37 -2.10 13.13
CA TYR A 167 -6.81 -1.55 11.89
C TYR A 167 -5.49 -2.26 11.55
N VAL A 168 -5.41 -2.82 10.35
CA VAL A 168 -4.23 -3.50 9.81
C VAL A 168 -3.55 -2.59 8.81
N GLY A 169 -2.27 -2.29 8.99
CA GLY A 169 -1.51 -1.45 8.05
C GLY A 169 0.00 -1.65 8.22
N ASP A 170 0.78 -1.29 7.18
CA ASP A 170 2.24 -1.37 7.18
C ASP A 170 2.92 -0.08 7.66
N GLY A 171 2.25 1.06 7.50
CA GLY A 171 2.79 2.40 7.78
C GLY A 171 2.82 2.72 9.28
N TYR A 172 4.01 2.66 9.90
CA TYR A 172 4.15 2.95 11.33
C TYR A 172 3.60 4.33 11.72
N GLU A 173 4.02 5.40 11.01
CA GLU A 173 3.62 6.77 11.33
C GLU A 173 2.19 7.08 10.88
N ILE A 174 1.79 6.60 9.71
CA ILE A 174 0.50 6.97 9.11
C ILE A 174 -0.65 6.05 9.53
N ASP A 175 -0.36 4.77 9.78
CA ASP A 175 -1.37 3.79 10.16
C ASP A 175 -1.40 3.57 11.67
N MET A 176 -0.28 3.12 12.24
CA MET A 176 -0.26 2.69 13.64
C MET A 176 -0.43 3.85 14.61
N ILE A 177 0.34 4.93 14.45
CA ILE A 177 0.20 6.11 15.32
C ILE A 177 -1.19 6.73 15.12
N GLY A 178 -1.65 6.90 13.87
CA GLY A 178 -2.95 7.51 13.58
C GLY A 178 -4.12 6.72 14.16
N ALA A 179 -4.15 5.40 13.94
CA ALA A 179 -5.22 4.53 14.48
C ALA A 179 -5.20 4.48 16.01
N SER A 180 -4.02 4.33 16.63
CA SER A 180 -3.88 4.32 18.08
C SER A 180 -4.34 5.62 18.72
N GLN A 181 -3.98 6.79 18.15
CA GLN A 181 -4.46 8.10 18.63
C GLN A 181 -5.97 8.26 18.52
N ALA A 182 -6.60 7.60 17.56
CA ALA A 182 -8.06 7.53 17.44
C ALA A 182 -8.69 6.51 18.42
N GLY A 183 -7.89 5.74 19.17
CA GLY A 183 -8.34 4.69 20.09
C GLY A 183 -8.83 3.42 19.37
N ILE A 184 -8.30 3.14 18.18
CA ILE A 184 -8.55 1.91 17.42
C ILE A 184 -7.41 0.94 17.72
N LYS A 185 -7.74 -0.33 17.92
CA LYS A 185 -6.76 -1.41 18.12
C LYS A 185 -5.96 -1.63 16.83
N THR A 186 -4.66 -1.86 16.97
CA THR A 186 -3.72 -1.86 15.85
C THR A 186 -3.06 -3.21 15.62
N ILE A 187 -2.97 -3.60 14.34
CA ILE A 187 -2.19 -4.75 13.90
C ILE A 187 -1.16 -4.21 12.89
N TRP A 188 0.08 -4.06 13.34
CA TRP A 188 1.14 -3.57 12.48
C TRP A 188 1.70 -4.67 11.59
N TYR A 189 1.51 -4.52 10.28
CA TYR A 189 2.06 -5.43 9.28
C TYR A 189 3.50 -5.03 8.91
N ASN A 190 4.44 -5.34 9.80
CA ASN A 190 5.84 -4.94 9.72
C ASN A 190 6.70 -5.88 8.85
N HIS A 191 6.28 -6.14 7.62
CA HIS A 191 7.00 -7.02 6.69
C HIS A 191 8.43 -6.55 6.35
N GLN A 192 8.75 -5.28 6.62
CA GLN A 192 10.09 -4.72 6.44
C GLN A 192 11.00 -4.90 7.67
N HIS A 193 10.51 -5.50 8.74
CA HIS A 193 11.22 -5.69 10.02
C HIS A 193 11.81 -4.38 10.59
N LEU A 194 11.05 -3.29 10.50
CA LEU A 194 11.47 -1.99 11.04
C LEU A 194 11.55 -2.05 12.57
N LYS A 195 12.61 -1.47 13.12
CA LYS A 195 12.78 -1.34 14.58
C LYS A 195 12.17 -0.03 15.03
N LYS A 196 11.04 -0.10 15.70
CA LYS A 196 10.26 1.04 16.23
C LYS A 196 9.75 0.70 17.63
N ASP A 197 9.28 1.72 18.36
CA ASP A 197 8.55 1.51 19.61
C ASP A 197 7.19 0.88 19.32
N VAL A 198 6.91 -0.26 19.95
CA VAL A 198 5.66 -1.01 19.78
C VAL A 198 4.79 -1.01 21.04
N SER A 199 5.13 -0.20 22.04
CA SER A 199 4.44 -0.17 23.34
C SER A 199 2.95 0.17 23.26
N PHE A 200 2.51 0.86 22.20
CA PHE A 200 1.12 1.25 21.94
C PHE A 200 0.43 0.41 20.84
N ILE A 201 1.12 -0.59 20.29
CA ILE A 201 0.61 -1.46 19.22
C ILE A 201 0.12 -2.75 19.82
N ASP A 202 -1.11 -3.16 19.49
CA ASP A 202 -1.72 -4.37 20.08
C ASP A 202 -1.10 -5.65 19.51
N TYR A 203 -0.82 -5.69 18.20
CA TYR A 203 -0.21 -6.83 17.53
C TYR A 203 0.81 -6.37 16.49
N VAL A 204 1.93 -7.10 16.39
CA VAL A 204 2.90 -6.94 15.30
C VAL A 204 2.98 -8.26 14.54
N VAL A 205 2.84 -8.21 13.23
CA VAL A 205 2.93 -9.38 12.34
C VAL A 205 3.89 -9.09 11.20
N TYR A 206 4.58 -10.12 10.73
CA TYR A 206 5.64 -10.00 9.73
C TYR A 206 5.31 -10.72 8.42
N SER A 207 4.25 -11.52 8.41
CA SER A 207 3.81 -12.29 7.24
C SER A 207 2.28 -12.40 7.17
N ASP A 208 1.78 -12.83 6.01
CA ASP A 208 0.34 -13.09 5.82
C ASP A 208 -0.14 -14.23 6.74
N GLU A 209 0.70 -15.25 7.00
CA GLU A 209 0.41 -16.36 7.91
C GLU A 209 0.25 -15.88 9.35
N GLU A 210 1.14 -15.01 9.82
CA GLU A 210 1.05 -14.43 11.16
C GLU A 210 -0.21 -13.56 11.29
N LEU A 211 -0.53 -12.78 10.25
CA LEU A 211 -1.76 -11.98 10.22
C LEU A 211 -3.00 -12.87 10.32
N LEU A 212 -3.07 -13.95 9.54
CA LEU A 212 -4.17 -14.91 9.59
C LEU A 212 -4.31 -15.53 10.98
N ASN A 213 -3.20 -15.92 11.62
CA ASN A 213 -3.21 -16.48 12.95
C ASN A 213 -3.70 -15.50 14.02
N VAL A 214 -3.29 -14.22 13.92
CA VAL A 214 -3.80 -13.16 14.82
C VAL A 214 -5.31 -12.99 14.63
N ILE A 215 -5.80 -12.92 13.38
CA ILE A 215 -7.22 -12.75 13.09
C ILE A 215 -8.04 -13.93 13.61
N LYS A 216 -7.58 -15.18 13.43
CA LYS A 216 -8.22 -16.38 13.99
C LYS A 216 -8.28 -16.30 15.52
N LYS A 217 -7.17 -15.97 16.18
CA LYS A 217 -7.10 -15.79 17.62
C LYS A 217 -8.08 -14.74 18.15
N LEU A 218 -8.22 -13.61 17.45
CA LEU A 218 -9.15 -12.53 17.82
C LEU A 218 -10.62 -12.98 17.73
N ASN A 219 -10.91 -13.93 16.86
CA ASN A 219 -12.25 -14.50 16.69
C ASN A 219 -12.49 -15.75 17.58
N ASN A 220 -11.59 -16.08 18.51
CA ASN A 220 -11.63 -17.24 19.40
C ASN A 220 -11.64 -18.60 18.69
N ASP A 221 -10.89 -18.71 17.60
CA ASP A 221 -10.69 -19.96 16.86
C ASP A 221 -9.29 -20.55 17.10
#